data_62a9f2fcb6ec83ccd702664da3b9954c
#
_entry.id   62a9f2fcb6ec83ccd702664da3b9954c
#
_cell.length_a   1.000
_cell.length_b   1.000
_cell.length_c   1.000
_cell.angle_alpha   90.00
_cell.angle_beta   90.00
_cell.angle_gamma   90.00
#
_symmetry.space_group_name_H-M   'P 1'
#
loop_
_entity.id
_entity.type
_entity.pdbx_description
1 polymer ?
#
loop_
_entity_poly.entity_id
_entity_poly.type
_entity_poly.pdbx_seq_one_letter_code
_entity_poly.pdbx_strand_id
1 'polypeptide(L)'
;MYTNILNWLDFYETYLLRRSLQPDDYIFPAIGANGTSVHPTRPMTADVVQKKITEMAKNPGIDGAEHFTTHCFHRGGAQYRFMLAPVGERWTLARIQWWGGWAQGEHVSCILVYMIHKIINFTVFFSVTP
;
A
#
# COMPACT_ATOMS: atom_id res chain seq x y z
N MET A 1 12.44 11.37 -1.54
CA MET A 1 11.43 10.35 -1.95
C MET A 1 11.99 9.27 -2.88
N TYR A 2 12.93 9.60 -3.77
CA TYR A 2 13.58 8.61 -4.64
C TYR A 2 14.50 7.64 -3.90
N THR A 3 15.11 8.06 -2.80
CA THR A 3 16.04 7.26 -1.98
C THR A 3 15.41 5.94 -1.49
N ASN A 4 14.14 5.95 -1.10
CA ASN A 4 13.47 4.74 -0.60
C ASN A 4 13.22 3.71 -1.71
N ILE A 5 12.97 4.17 -2.95
CA ILE A 5 12.79 3.27 -4.09
C ILE A 5 14.13 2.65 -4.50
N LEU A 6 15.19 3.46 -4.52
CA LEU A 6 16.53 2.96 -4.83
C LEU A 6 16.99 1.95 -3.79
N ASN A 7 16.82 2.23 -2.49
CA ASN A 7 17.12 1.30 -1.43
C ASN A 7 16.33 0.00 -1.54
N TRP A 8 15.07 0.07 -1.97
CA TRP A 8 14.26 -1.13 -2.20
C TRP A 8 14.77 -1.93 -3.39
N LEU A 9 15.16 -1.28 -4.48
CA LEU A 9 15.75 -1.95 -5.65
C LEU A 9 17.06 -2.62 -5.29
N ASP A 10 17.95 -1.97 -4.56
CA ASP A 10 19.22 -2.54 -4.08
C ASP A 10 18.97 -3.76 -3.18
N PHE A 11 17.99 -3.65 -2.27
CA PHE A 11 17.58 -4.77 -1.43
C PHE A 11 17.02 -5.92 -2.28
N TYR A 12 16.20 -5.61 -3.27
CA TYR A 12 15.59 -6.59 -4.15
C TYR A 12 16.63 -7.28 -5.03
N GLU A 13 17.58 -6.54 -5.60
CA GLU A 13 18.72 -7.11 -6.35
C GLU A 13 19.54 -8.05 -5.47
N THR A 14 19.87 -7.62 -4.24
CA THR A 14 20.55 -8.48 -3.27
C THR A 14 19.76 -9.76 -2.98
N TYR A 15 18.44 -9.64 -2.85
CA TYR A 15 17.55 -10.78 -2.62
C TYR A 15 17.56 -11.75 -3.80
N LEU A 16 17.47 -11.24 -5.04
CA LEU A 16 17.54 -12.04 -6.26
C LEU A 16 18.85 -12.84 -6.33
N LEU A 17 19.98 -12.17 -6.10
CA LEU A 17 21.31 -12.77 -6.12
C LEU A 17 21.48 -13.86 -5.06
N ARG A 18 21.06 -13.58 -3.81
CA ARG A 18 21.20 -14.53 -2.70
C ARG A 18 20.30 -15.75 -2.82
N ARG A 19 19.17 -15.62 -3.50
CA ARG A 19 18.17 -16.68 -3.66
C ARG A 19 18.27 -17.43 -4.96
N SER A 20 19.15 -17.00 -5.87
CA SER A 20 19.33 -17.60 -7.22
C SER A 20 17.98 -17.75 -7.94
N LEU A 21 17.13 -16.73 -7.86
CA LEU A 21 15.81 -16.74 -8.46
C LEU A 21 15.92 -16.85 -9.99
N GLN A 22 15.01 -17.60 -10.57
CA GLN A 22 14.90 -17.78 -12.00
C GLN A 22 13.98 -16.69 -12.61
N PRO A 23 14.06 -16.41 -13.92
CA PRO A 23 13.22 -15.40 -14.56
C PRO A 23 11.71 -15.60 -14.36
N ASP A 24 11.26 -16.84 -14.17
CA ASP A 24 9.85 -17.20 -14.00
C ASP A 24 9.40 -17.23 -12.53
N ASP A 25 10.30 -16.95 -11.59
CA ASP A 25 9.96 -16.91 -10.17
C ASP A 25 9.16 -15.66 -9.82
N TYR A 26 8.30 -15.78 -8.81
CA TYR A 26 7.49 -14.66 -8.36
C TYR A 26 8.30 -13.64 -7.56
N ILE A 27 8.08 -12.36 -7.84
CA ILE A 27 8.67 -11.23 -7.09
C ILE A 27 8.27 -11.28 -5.61
N PHE A 28 7.01 -11.67 -5.34
CA PHE A 28 6.49 -11.89 -4.01
C PHE A 28 6.09 -13.37 -3.85
N PRO A 29 7.06 -14.24 -3.57
CA PRO A 29 6.83 -15.67 -3.45
C PRO A 29 6.10 -16.02 -2.16
N ALA A 30 5.44 -17.17 -2.15
CA ALA A 30 4.84 -17.71 -0.95
C ALA A 30 5.92 -18.02 0.11
N ILE A 31 5.59 -17.71 1.37
CA ILE A 31 6.41 -18.01 2.53
C ILE A 31 5.79 -19.19 3.26
N GLY A 32 6.61 -20.17 3.62
CA GLY A 32 6.17 -21.33 4.40
C GLY A 32 5.70 -20.95 5.80
N ALA A 33 4.97 -21.84 6.45
CA ALA A 33 4.40 -21.62 7.78
C ALA A 33 5.46 -21.30 8.87
N ASN A 34 6.70 -21.73 8.65
CA ASN A 34 7.85 -21.43 9.53
C ASN A 34 8.38 -19.98 9.40
N GLY A 35 7.82 -19.18 8.46
CA GLY A 35 8.24 -17.81 8.20
C GLY A 35 9.61 -17.64 7.50
N THR A 36 10.32 -18.74 7.24
CA THR A 36 11.68 -18.72 6.67
C THR A 36 11.82 -19.40 5.32
N SER A 37 11.03 -20.45 5.09
CA SER A 37 11.03 -21.15 3.80
C SER A 37 10.35 -20.28 2.75
N VAL A 38 10.99 -20.15 1.59
CA VAL A 38 10.46 -19.41 0.45
C VAL A 38 10.17 -20.39 -0.70
N HIS A 39 9.02 -20.25 -1.33
CA HIS A 39 8.58 -21.04 -2.47
C HIS A 39 8.53 -20.16 -3.73
N PRO A 40 9.64 -20.00 -4.48
CA PRO A 40 9.75 -19.00 -5.55
C PRO A 40 8.70 -19.17 -6.66
N THR A 41 8.32 -20.39 -6.96
CA THR A 41 7.36 -20.75 -8.01
C THR A 41 5.88 -20.58 -7.59
N ARG A 42 5.62 -20.13 -6.37
CA ARG A 42 4.26 -19.93 -5.84
C ARG A 42 4.08 -18.49 -5.40
N PRO A 43 3.01 -17.79 -5.84
CA PRO A 43 2.75 -16.42 -5.39
C PRO A 43 2.31 -16.38 -3.93
N MET A 44 2.64 -15.27 -3.25
CA MET A 44 2.05 -14.96 -1.96
C MET A 44 0.55 -14.70 -2.15
N THR A 45 -0.28 -15.31 -1.31
CA THR A 45 -1.72 -15.11 -1.36
C THR A 45 -2.15 -13.78 -0.76
N ALA A 46 -3.26 -13.22 -1.24
CA ALA A 46 -3.83 -11.99 -0.70
C ALA A 46 -4.09 -12.06 0.82
N ASP A 47 -4.52 -13.23 1.33
CA ASP A 47 -4.76 -13.45 2.76
C ASP A 47 -3.49 -13.32 3.60
N VAL A 48 -2.36 -13.84 3.10
CA VAL A 48 -1.07 -13.70 3.78
C VAL A 48 -0.64 -12.25 3.83
N VAL A 49 -0.78 -11.52 2.71
CA VAL A 49 -0.50 -10.07 2.65
C VAL A 49 -1.39 -9.32 3.63
N GLN A 50 -2.69 -9.62 3.64
CA GLN A 50 -3.65 -8.98 4.54
C GLN A 50 -3.31 -9.20 6.02
N LYS A 51 -2.97 -10.44 6.40
CA LYS A 51 -2.53 -10.75 7.77
C LYS A 51 -1.29 -9.96 8.17
N LYS A 52 -0.30 -9.87 7.28
CA LYS A 52 0.93 -9.10 7.54
C LYS A 52 0.66 -7.61 7.69
N ILE A 53 -0.21 -7.04 6.88
CA ILE A 53 -0.63 -5.62 7.01
C ILE A 53 -1.27 -5.39 8.39
N THR A 54 -2.19 -6.27 8.79
CA THR A 54 -2.85 -6.16 10.10
C THR A 54 -1.86 -6.30 11.26
N GLU A 55 -0.91 -7.24 11.19
CA GLU A 55 0.15 -7.39 12.19
C GLU A 55 1.03 -6.13 12.27
N MET A 56 1.45 -5.59 11.13
CA MET A 56 2.26 -4.38 11.06
C MET A 56 1.53 -3.16 11.62
N ALA A 57 0.22 -3.06 11.46
CA ALA A 57 -0.58 -1.97 12.01
C ALA A 57 -0.81 -2.14 13.52
N LYS A 58 -0.91 -3.37 14.02
CA LYS A 58 -1.08 -3.67 15.46
C LYS A 58 0.19 -3.42 16.28
N ASN A 59 1.35 -3.76 15.74
CA ASN A 59 2.62 -3.67 16.47
C ASN A 59 2.93 -2.26 17.01
N PRO A 60 2.75 -1.15 16.27
CA PRO A 60 2.91 0.20 16.79
C PRO A 60 1.71 0.72 17.57
N GLY A 61 0.69 -0.11 17.81
CA GLY A 61 -0.51 0.28 18.58
C GLY A 61 -1.46 1.21 17.82
N ILE A 62 -1.54 1.07 16.50
CA ILE A 62 -2.46 1.89 15.70
C ILE A 62 -3.90 1.44 15.99
N ASP A 63 -4.73 2.36 16.46
CA ASP A 63 -6.15 2.11 16.69
C ASP A 63 -6.86 1.72 15.38
N GLY A 64 -7.75 0.73 15.46
CA GLY A 64 -8.45 0.23 14.29
C GLY A 64 -7.57 -0.57 13.31
N ALA A 65 -6.44 -1.11 13.78
CA ALA A 65 -5.52 -1.92 12.99
C ALA A 65 -6.20 -3.08 12.25
N GLU A 66 -7.27 -3.63 12.81
CA GLU A 66 -8.08 -4.70 12.23
C GLU A 66 -8.84 -4.27 10.96
N HIS A 67 -9.04 -2.96 10.77
CA HIS A 67 -9.70 -2.40 9.58
C HIS A 67 -8.73 -2.08 8.44
N PHE A 68 -7.42 -2.25 8.67
CA PHE A 68 -6.43 -2.02 7.61
C PHE A 68 -6.49 -3.14 6.59
N THR A 69 -6.67 -2.75 5.33
CA THR A 69 -6.70 -3.65 4.17
C THR A 69 -5.59 -3.29 3.19
N THR A 70 -5.35 -4.16 2.21
CA THR A 70 -4.41 -3.88 1.11
C THR A 70 -4.74 -2.58 0.38
N HIS A 71 -6.03 -2.21 0.30
CA HIS A 71 -6.48 -0.97 -0.34
C HIS A 71 -6.21 0.29 0.50
N CYS A 72 -5.96 0.17 1.81
CA CYS A 72 -5.72 1.34 2.66
C CYS A 72 -4.47 2.11 2.25
N PHE A 73 -3.39 1.42 1.85
CA PHE A 73 -2.16 2.06 1.40
C PHE A 73 -2.35 2.78 0.06
N HIS A 74 -3.03 2.12 -0.87
CA HIS A 74 -3.33 2.70 -2.18
C HIS A 74 -4.19 3.96 -2.03
N ARG A 75 -5.28 3.86 -1.27
CA ARG A 75 -6.16 4.99 -1.00
C ARG A 75 -5.47 6.10 -0.20
N GLY A 76 -4.75 5.75 0.86
CA GLY A 76 -4.01 6.71 1.68
C GLY A 76 -2.94 7.46 0.88
N GLY A 77 -2.23 6.77 0.00
CA GLY A 77 -1.28 7.40 -0.92
C GLY A 77 -1.95 8.39 -1.87
N ALA A 78 -3.09 8.03 -2.47
CA ALA A 78 -3.88 8.92 -3.32
C ALA A 78 -4.38 10.15 -2.55
N GLN A 79 -4.97 9.94 -1.37
CA GLN A 79 -5.45 11.03 -0.50
C GLN A 79 -4.32 11.98 -0.11
N TYR A 80 -3.20 11.45 0.34
CA TYR A 80 -2.05 12.26 0.72
C TYR A 80 -1.58 13.13 -0.45
N ARG A 81 -1.37 12.53 -1.62
CA ARG A 81 -0.87 13.24 -2.79
C ARG A 81 -1.85 14.23 -3.38
N PHE A 82 -3.14 13.99 -3.26
CA PHE A 82 -4.15 14.89 -3.80
C PHE A 82 -4.51 16.03 -2.84
N MET A 83 -4.63 15.75 -1.54
CA MET A 83 -5.23 16.67 -0.58
C MET A 83 -4.28 17.15 0.51
N LEU A 84 -3.44 16.27 1.06
CA LEU A 84 -2.70 16.52 2.30
C LEU A 84 -1.25 16.94 2.08
N ALA A 85 -0.65 16.61 0.94
CA ALA A 85 0.71 17.04 0.63
C ALA A 85 0.81 18.57 0.57
N PRO A 86 2.00 19.14 0.81
CA PRO A 86 2.25 20.57 0.59
C PRO A 86 1.81 21.00 -0.81
N VAL A 87 1.32 22.23 -0.94
CA VAL A 87 0.68 22.72 -2.19
C VAL A 87 1.54 22.45 -3.43
N GLY A 88 2.86 22.66 -3.34
CA GLY A 88 3.79 22.42 -4.45
C GLY A 88 4.06 20.94 -4.77
N GLU A 89 3.64 20.01 -3.89
CA GLU A 89 3.85 18.57 -4.05
C GLU A 89 2.55 17.80 -4.37
N ARG A 90 1.43 18.50 -4.43
CA ARG A 90 0.14 17.89 -4.74
C ARG A 90 0.09 17.42 -6.18
N TRP A 91 -0.55 16.30 -6.38
CA TRP A 91 -0.79 15.76 -7.71
C TRP A 91 -2.13 16.22 -8.25
N THR A 92 -2.18 16.43 -9.56
CA THR A 92 -3.44 16.66 -10.25
C THR A 92 -4.30 15.39 -10.21
N LEU A 93 -5.60 15.55 -10.38
CA LEU A 93 -6.53 14.40 -10.45
C LEU A 93 -6.15 13.43 -11.57
N ALA A 94 -5.75 13.93 -12.73
CA ALA A 94 -5.29 13.09 -13.85
C ALA A 94 -4.07 12.23 -13.46
N ARG A 95 -3.12 12.79 -12.70
CA ARG A 95 -1.96 12.05 -12.21
C ARG A 95 -2.35 11.00 -11.17
N ILE A 96 -3.32 11.31 -10.30
CA ILE A 96 -3.86 10.35 -9.33
C ILE A 96 -4.56 9.19 -10.06
N GLN A 97 -5.39 9.49 -11.06
CA GLN A 97 -6.07 8.48 -11.88
C GLN A 97 -5.07 7.54 -12.55
N TRP A 98 -4.07 8.11 -13.21
CA TRP A 98 -3.01 7.33 -13.85
C TRP A 98 -2.24 6.45 -12.85
N TRP A 99 -1.84 7.02 -11.72
CA TRP A 99 -1.10 6.29 -10.69
C TRP A 99 -1.93 5.19 -10.04
N GLY A 100 -3.21 5.44 -9.83
CA GLY A 100 -4.14 4.50 -9.20
C GLY A 100 -4.69 3.44 -10.16
N GLY A 101 -4.37 3.51 -11.45
CA GLY A 101 -4.85 2.56 -12.45
C GLY A 101 -6.35 2.67 -12.72
N TRP A 102 -6.99 3.81 -12.40
CA TRP A 102 -8.39 4.04 -12.72
C TRP A 102 -8.58 4.32 -14.22
N ALA A 103 -9.59 3.69 -14.80
CA ALA A 103 -9.84 3.82 -16.23
C ALA A 103 -10.16 5.27 -16.64
N GLN A 104 -9.75 5.65 -17.85
CA GLN A 104 -10.19 6.90 -18.44
C GLN A 104 -11.70 6.83 -18.65
N GLY A 105 -12.45 7.74 -18.03
CA GLY A 105 -13.91 7.77 -18.09
C GLY A 105 -14.61 7.29 -16.82
N GLU A 106 -13.90 6.74 -15.83
CA GLU A 106 -14.48 6.61 -14.51
C GLU A 106 -14.89 7.98 -13.97
N HIS A 107 -16.12 8.06 -13.48
CA HIS A 107 -16.65 9.31 -12.94
C HIS A 107 -15.74 9.81 -11.82
N VAL A 108 -15.29 11.06 -11.97
CA VAL A 108 -14.47 11.77 -10.95
C VAL A 108 -15.11 11.67 -9.57
N SER A 109 -16.44 11.66 -9.49
CA SER A 109 -17.19 11.46 -8.26
C SER A 109 -16.88 10.13 -7.59
N CYS A 110 -16.72 9.02 -8.32
CA CYS A 110 -16.39 7.71 -7.74
C CYS A 110 -14.99 7.74 -7.13
N ILE A 111 -14.02 8.37 -7.78
CA ILE A 111 -12.65 8.51 -7.30
C ILE A 111 -12.63 9.43 -6.07
N LEU A 112 -13.36 10.55 -6.11
CA LEU A 112 -13.48 11.47 -4.98
C LEU A 112 -14.19 10.81 -3.81
N VAL A 113 -15.31 10.10 -4.03
CA VAL A 113 -16.00 9.34 -2.99
C VAL A 113 -15.08 8.27 -2.39
N TYR A 114 -14.35 7.54 -3.22
CA TYR A 114 -13.36 6.56 -2.77
C TYR A 114 -12.28 7.21 -1.88
N MET A 115 -11.83 8.42 -2.21
CA MET A 115 -10.84 9.17 -1.44
C MET A 115 -11.45 9.82 -0.18
N ILE A 116 -12.67 10.38 -0.26
CA ILE A 116 -13.26 11.22 0.79
C ILE A 116 -14.02 10.41 1.84
N HIS A 117 -14.60 9.28 1.49
CA HIS A 117 -15.53 8.52 2.34
C HIS A 117 -15.00 8.19 3.74
N LYS A 118 -13.71 8.26 4.01
CA LYS A 118 -13.13 8.07 5.34
C LYS A 118 -12.51 9.33 5.97
N ILE A 119 -12.37 10.44 5.27
CA ILE A 119 -11.93 11.69 5.90
C ILE A 119 -13.00 12.14 6.91
N ILE A 120 -14.27 11.98 6.56
CA ILE A 120 -15.39 12.33 7.45
C ILE A 120 -15.33 11.50 8.73
N ASN A 121 -15.05 10.21 8.63
CA ASN A 121 -14.92 9.32 9.80
C ASN A 121 -13.63 9.57 10.60
N PHE A 122 -12.54 10.00 9.92
CA PHE A 122 -11.27 10.28 10.58
C PHE A 122 -11.31 11.62 11.33
N THR A 123 -11.97 12.63 10.77
CA THR A 123 -12.14 13.96 11.41
C THR A 123 -13.07 13.90 12.63
N VAL A 124 -14.09 13.04 12.59
CA VAL A 124 -14.97 12.81 13.73
C VAL A 124 -14.25 12.12 14.89
N PHE A 125 -13.28 11.24 14.59
CA PHE A 125 -12.50 10.52 15.62
C PHE A 125 -11.51 11.42 16.36
N PHE A 126 -10.91 12.41 15.70
CA PHE A 126 -9.96 13.35 16.32
C PHE A 126 -10.60 14.56 17.00
N SER A 127 -11.91 14.78 16.81
CA SER A 127 -12.62 15.89 17.45
C SER A 127 -13.30 15.51 18.78
N VAL A 128 -13.15 14.30 19.28
CA VAL A 128 -13.85 13.77 20.47
C VAL A 128 -12.91 13.40 21.61
N THR A 129 -11.65 13.83 21.57
CA THR A 129 -10.79 13.74 22.78
C THR A 129 -10.56 15.15 23.34
N PRO A 130 -11.09 15.47 24.52
CA PRO A 130 -10.83 16.73 25.24
C PRO A 130 -9.38 16.82 25.68
#